data_0861e1df7ed6c857de58a8a6566bfedf
#
_entry.id   0861e1df7ed6c857de58a8a6566bfedf
#
_cell.length_a   1.000
_cell.length_b   1.000
_cell.length_c   1.000
_cell.angle_alpha   90.00
_cell.angle_beta   90.00
_cell.angle_gamma   90.00
#
_symmetry.space_group_name_H-M   'P 1'
#
loop_
_entity.id
_entity.type
_entity.pdbx_description
1 polymer ?
#
loop_
_entity_poly.entity_id
_entity_poly.type
_entity_poly.pdbx_seq_one_letter_code
_entity_poly.pdbx_strand_id
1 'polypeptide(L)'
;LRSFRCVPIGRKPVVIELPVQRVECEECGALRQVSIGFADERRTYTRAFERYVLELSRYMTMLDVARHLGVSWGLVKDIQKRNLERRFRNPDIRELDLIAIDEISIGKHHKYLTVVLDLRSGAVVHVGDGRGADALDPFWKRIKRHKVKLRAIAIDMSPSYIAAVLENHPAAEIVFDHFHVIKMYNDKLSDLRRDLYHEATGPLQKKVLKGTRWLLLKNAERLDSRPSEKKLLEEALKLNEPLALAYYMKEYLRLIWKQPNKEEAARCLD
;
A
#
# COMPACT_ATOMS: atom_id res chain seq x y z
N LEU A 1 2.23 36.13 -27.95
CA LEU A 1 1.62 34.87 -28.40
C LEU A 1 1.91 33.79 -27.38
N ARG A 2 0.90 32.98 -27.01
CA ARG A 2 1.08 31.80 -26.15
C ARG A 2 0.48 30.60 -26.84
N SER A 3 1.16 29.47 -26.73
CA SER A 3 0.74 28.20 -27.31
C SER A 3 0.19 27.28 -26.22
N PHE A 4 -0.95 26.65 -26.49
CA PHE A 4 -1.62 25.73 -25.57
C PHE A 4 -1.86 24.37 -26.25
N ARG A 5 -1.30 23.31 -25.70
CA ARG A 5 -1.56 21.95 -26.15
C ARG A 5 -3.02 21.58 -25.89
N CYS A 6 -3.70 21.12 -26.95
CA CYS A 6 -5.09 20.66 -26.90
C CYS A 6 -5.18 19.14 -27.10
N VAL A 7 -6.37 18.59 -26.91
CA VAL A 7 -6.67 17.19 -27.25
C VAL A 7 -6.38 16.96 -28.73
N PRO A 8 -5.70 15.85 -29.10
CA PRO A 8 -5.40 15.57 -30.50
C PRO A 8 -6.66 15.29 -31.31
N ILE A 9 -6.63 15.58 -32.60
CA ILE A 9 -7.66 15.16 -33.56
C ILE A 9 -7.11 13.92 -34.29
N GLY A 10 -7.67 12.77 -33.96
CA GLY A 10 -7.10 11.50 -34.36
C GLY A 10 -5.67 11.34 -33.78
N ARG A 11 -4.68 11.16 -34.66
CA ARG A 11 -3.25 11.06 -34.24
C ARG A 11 -2.49 12.38 -34.39
N LYS A 12 -3.13 13.45 -34.88
CA LYS A 12 -2.48 14.73 -35.11
C LYS A 12 -2.53 15.61 -33.84
N PRO A 13 -1.39 16.14 -33.39
CA PRO A 13 -1.35 17.06 -32.28
C PRO A 13 -2.03 18.39 -32.64
N VAL A 14 -2.80 18.94 -31.71
CA VAL A 14 -3.48 20.22 -31.84
C VAL A 14 -2.86 21.21 -30.84
N VAL A 15 -2.58 22.43 -31.32
CA VAL A 15 -2.08 23.54 -30.53
C VAL A 15 -2.95 24.76 -30.81
N ILE A 16 -3.38 25.42 -29.74
CA ILE A 16 -4.08 26.72 -29.83
C ILE A 16 -3.06 27.83 -29.61
N GLU A 17 -2.90 28.72 -30.54
CA GLU A 17 -2.05 29.89 -30.41
C GLU A 17 -2.93 31.14 -30.19
N LEU A 18 -2.67 31.87 -29.12
CA LEU A 18 -3.48 33.01 -28.73
C LEU A 18 -2.61 34.16 -28.26
N PRO A 19 -2.81 35.40 -28.75
CA PRO A 19 -2.24 36.59 -28.14
C PRO A 19 -2.97 36.84 -26.80
N VAL A 20 -2.27 36.75 -25.68
CA VAL A 20 -2.85 36.99 -24.37
C VAL A 20 -2.54 38.40 -23.91
N GLN A 21 -3.58 39.21 -23.75
CA GLN A 21 -3.48 40.60 -23.35
C GLN A 21 -3.14 40.72 -21.86
N ARG A 22 -2.39 41.79 -21.53
CA ARG A 22 -2.21 42.27 -20.17
C ARG A 22 -3.01 43.54 -20.02
N VAL A 23 -3.68 43.65 -18.88
CA VAL A 23 -4.42 44.87 -18.51
C VAL A 23 -3.80 45.45 -17.27
N GLU A 24 -3.71 46.78 -17.26
CA GLU A 24 -3.28 47.55 -16.11
C GLU A 24 -4.51 48.07 -15.37
N CYS A 25 -4.54 47.96 -14.07
CA CYS A 25 -5.59 48.51 -13.26
C CYS A 25 -5.36 50.03 -13.08
N GLU A 26 -6.31 50.83 -13.47
CA GLU A 26 -6.23 52.30 -13.35
C GLU A 26 -6.16 52.80 -11.89
N GLU A 27 -6.72 52.02 -10.95
CA GLU A 27 -6.73 52.42 -9.53
C GLU A 27 -5.45 52.08 -8.79
N CYS A 28 -4.82 50.87 -9.06
CA CYS A 28 -3.69 50.37 -8.27
C CYS A 28 -2.43 50.11 -9.10
N GLY A 29 -2.44 50.37 -10.42
CA GLY A 29 -1.31 50.10 -11.33
C GLY A 29 -0.94 48.66 -11.51
N ALA A 30 -1.69 47.70 -10.97
CA ALA A 30 -1.40 46.29 -11.04
C ALA A 30 -1.58 45.74 -12.47
N LEU A 31 -0.51 45.21 -13.05
CA LEU A 31 -0.52 44.55 -14.37
C LEU A 31 -0.99 43.10 -14.21
N ARG A 32 -2.14 42.78 -14.79
CA ARG A 32 -2.69 41.41 -14.78
C ARG A 32 -2.92 40.89 -16.19
N GLN A 33 -2.76 39.59 -16.34
CA GLN A 33 -3.05 38.90 -17.59
C GLN A 33 -4.56 38.55 -17.61
N VAL A 34 -5.19 38.73 -18.77
CA VAL A 34 -6.60 38.34 -18.98
C VAL A 34 -6.74 36.83 -18.74
N SER A 35 -7.76 36.45 -18.00
CA SER A 35 -8.07 35.04 -17.72
C SER A 35 -8.51 34.30 -18.98
N ILE A 36 -7.98 33.11 -19.18
CA ILE A 36 -8.30 32.25 -20.34
C ILE A 36 -9.22 31.14 -19.88
N GLY A 37 -10.46 31.10 -20.37
CA GLY A 37 -11.48 30.18 -19.91
C GLY A 37 -11.17 28.68 -20.13
N PHE A 38 -10.29 28.33 -21.06
CA PHE A 38 -9.99 26.95 -21.41
C PHE A 38 -8.67 26.40 -20.83
N ALA A 39 -7.86 27.24 -20.20
CA ALA A 39 -6.58 26.85 -19.60
C ALA A 39 -6.41 27.45 -18.20
N ASP A 40 -5.74 26.74 -17.31
CA ASP A 40 -5.39 27.29 -16.01
C ASP A 40 -4.19 28.24 -16.12
N GLU A 41 -4.05 29.12 -15.10
CA GLU A 41 -2.95 30.07 -15.04
C GLU A 41 -1.58 29.37 -15.12
N ARG A 42 -0.64 30.00 -15.84
CA ARG A 42 0.71 29.51 -16.03
C ARG A 42 0.84 28.11 -16.65
N ARG A 43 -0.21 27.65 -17.38
CA ARG A 43 -0.18 26.36 -18.10
C ARG A 43 -0.03 26.56 -19.59
N THR A 44 0.59 25.57 -20.23
CA THR A 44 0.82 25.49 -21.68
C THR A 44 -0.08 24.45 -22.35
N TYR A 45 -1.17 24.07 -21.68
CA TYR A 45 -2.15 23.10 -22.16
C TYR A 45 -3.55 23.45 -21.65
N THR A 46 -4.54 22.95 -22.36
CA THR A 46 -5.95 23.17 -22.05
C THR A 46 -6.44 22.24 -20.95
N ARG A 47 -7.50 22.63 -20.22
CA ARG A 47 -8.19 21.76 -19.26
C ARG A 47 -8.73 20.47 -19.91
N ALA A 48 -9.11 20.54 -21.18
CA ALA A 48 -9.53 19.35 -21.93
C ALA A 48 -8.35 18.38 -22.13
N PHE A 49 -7.16 18.89 -22.46
CA PHE A 49 -5.96 18.07 -22.56
C PHE A 49 -5.57 17.46 -21.21
N GLU A 50 -5.65 18.23 -20.11
CA GLU A 50 -5.40 17.69 -18.74
C GLU A 50 -6.33 16.50 -18.45
N ARG A 51 -7.63 16.64 -18.69
CA ARG A 51 -8.59 15.55 -18.48
C ARG A 51 -8.27 14.32 -19.33
N TYR A 52 -7.91 14.52 -20.58
CA TYR A 52 -7.55 13.44 -21.50
C TYR A 52 -6.29 12.68 -21.04
N VAL A 53 -5.25 13.40 -20.59
CA VAL A 53 -4.06 12.78 -19.99
C VAL A 53 -4.44 11.93 -18.77
N LEU A 54 -5.29 12.45 -17.88
CA LEU A 54 -5.72 11.73 -16.68
C LEU A 54 -6.54 10.47 -17.01
N GLU A 55 -7.37 10.53 -18.05
CA GLU A 55 -8.15 9.40 -18.52
C GLU A 55 -7.24 8.29 -19.09
N LEU A 56 -6.33 8.62 -20.00
CA LEU A 56 -5.36 7.66 -20.54
C LEU A 56 -4.49 7.03 -19.44
N SER A 57 -4.13 7.80 -18.41
CA SER A 57 -3.33 7.33 -17.29
C SER A 57 -4.01 6.28 -16.40
N ARG A 58 -5.30 6.00 -16.62
CA ARG A 58 -6.01 4.88 -15.98
C ARG A 58 -5.64 3.53 -16.59
N TYR A 59 -5.18 3.53 -17.83
CA TYR A 59 -4.96 2.32 -18.61
C TYR A 59 -3.51 2.16 -19.07
N MET A 60 -2.71 3.24 -19.00
CA MET A 60 -1.34 3.29 -19.52
C MET A 60 -0.38 3.84 -18.47
N THR A 61 0.90 3.47 -18.56
CA THR A 61 1.94 4.10 -17.75
C THR A 61 2.14 5.57 -18.14
N MET A 62 2.65 6.40 -17.22
CA MET A 62 2.97 7.81 -17.52
C MET A 62 3.89 7.96 -18.74
N LEU A 63 4.82 7.01 -18.91
CA LEU A 63 5.74 7.02 -20.04
C LEU A 63 5.03 6.73 -21.37
N ASP A 64 4.11 5.76 -21.36
CA ASP A 64 3.35 5.41 -22.56
C ASP A 64 2.37 6.51 -22.95
N VAL A 65 1.72 7.15 -21.96
CA VAL A 65 0.89 8.35 -22.20
C VAL A 65 1.72 9.47 -22.82
N ALA A 66 2.92 9.72 -22.29
CA ALA A 66 3.81 10.76 -22.83
C ALA A 66 4.20 10.46 -24.29
N ARG A 67 4.59 9.21 -24.58
CA ARG A 67 4.92 8.76 -25.94
C ARG A 67 3.72 8.85 -26.87
N HIS A 68 2.55 8.37 -26.43
CA HIS A 68 1.31 8.39 -27.23
C HIS A 68 0.89 9.81 -27.62
N LEU A 69 1.02 10.77 -26.68
CA LEU A 69 0.60 12.16 -26.90
C LEU A 69 1.73 13.04 -27.48
N GLY A 70 2.95 12.53 -27.61
CA GLY A 70 4.11 13.30 -28.05
C GLY A 70 4.45 14.47 -27.11
N VAL A 71 4.40 14.24 -25.81
CA VAL A 71 4.74 15.23 -24.76
C VAL A 71 5.80 14.69 -23.83
N SER A 72 6.40 15.55 -23.00
CA SER A 72 7.37 15.10 -22.02
C SER A 72 6.72 14.28 -20.89
N TRP A 73 7.46 13.29 -20.39
CA TRP A 73 7.06 12.54 -19.19
C TRP A 73 6.81 13.45 -17.98
N GLY A 74 7.64 14.51 -17.84
CA GLY A 74 7.49 15.51 -16.79
C GLY A 74 6.14 16.20 -16.81
N LEU A 75 5.62 16.52 -17.99
CA LEU A 75 4.27 17.11 -18.15
C LEU A 75 3.18 16.18 -17.65
N VAL A 76 3.23 14.90 -18.02
CA VAL A 76 2.24 13.90 -17.60
C VAL A 76 2.31 13.72 -16.08
N LYS A 77 3.52 13.61 -15.51
CA LYS A 77 3.74 13.53 -14.07
C LYS A 77 3.16 14.73 -13.33
N ASP A 78 3.41 15.96 -13.81
CA ASP A 78 2.91 17.17 -13.16
C ASP A 78 1.39 17.28 -13.21
N ILE A 79 0.77 16.85 -14.29
CA ILE A 79 -0.69 16.77 -14.41
C ILE A 79 -1.25 15.79 -13.37
N GLN A 80 -0.69 14.59 -13.26
CA GLN A 80 -1.13 13.59 -12.30
C GLN A 80 -0.92 14.06 -10.87
N LYS A 81 0.28 14.58 -10.55
CA LYS A 81 0.59 15.08 -9.21
C LYS A 81 -0.41 16.13 -8.76
N ARG A 82 -0.70 17.13 -9.60
CA ARG A 82 -1.68 18.17 -9.26
C ARG A 82 -3.10 17.63 -9.12
N ASN A 83 -3.50 16.66 -9.93
CA ASN A 83 -4.80 16.03 -9.79
C ASN A 83 -4.91 15.27 -8.46
N LEU A 84 -3.87 14.55 -8.06
CA LEU A 84 -3.81 13.85 -6.77
C LEU A 84 -3.83 14.86 -5.61
N GLU A 85 -3.02 15.91 -5.67
CA GLU A 85 -3.03 16.98 -4.65
C GLU A 85 -4.40 17.63 -4.51
N ARG A 86 -5.07 17.96 -5.62
CA ARG A 86 -6.40 18.57 -5.60
C ARG A 86 -7.46 17.65 -5.00
N ARG A 87 -7.41 16.34 -5.30
CA ARG A 87 -8.41 15.37 -4.87
C ARG A 87 -8.18 14.83 -3.46
N PHE A 88 -6.93 14.66 -3.07
CA PHE A 88 -6.56 13.88 -1.89
C PHE A 88 -5.73 14.65 -0.85
N ARG A 89 -5.47 15.95 -1.08
CA ARG A 89 -4.72 16.77 -0.12
C ARG A 89 -5.36 16.79 1.28
N ASN A 90 -6.68 16.79 1.32
CA ASN A 90 -7.45 16.81 2.56
C ASN A 90 -8.58 15.78 2.47
N PRO A 91 -8.29 14.47 2.59
CA PRO A 91 -9.33 13.46 2.59
C PRO A 91 -10.27 13.69 3.77
N ASP A 92 -11.57 13.46 3.57
CA ASP A 92 -12.54 13.52 4.65
C ASP A 92 -12.31 12.36 5.62
N ILE A 93 -12.15 12.67 6.90
CA ILE A 93 -11.86 11.68 7.95
C ILE A 93 -12.94 11.63 9.02
N ARG A 94 -14.03 12.39 8.87
CA ARG A 94 -15.05 12.54 9.92
C ARG A 94 -15.79 11.27 10.26
N GLU A 95 -15.93 10.38 9.28
CA GLU A 95 -16.65 9.12 9.41
C GLU A 95 -15.72 7.89 9.53
N LEU A 96 -14.41 8.13 9.78
CA LEU A 96 -13.49 7.03 10.01
C LEU A 96 -13.83 6.31 11.32
N ASP A 97 -13.93 4.98 11.24
CA ASP A 97 -14.12 4.11 12.41
C ASP A 97 -13.18 2.90 12.41
N LEU A 98 -12.77 2.42 11.25
CA LEU A 98 -11.86 1.29 11.05
C LEU A 98 -10.71 1.72 10.15
N ILE A 99 -9.50 1.66 10.64
CA ILE A 99 -8.32 2.00 9.85
C ILE A 99 -7.27 0.89 9.87
N ALA A 100 -6.42 0.88 8.85
CA ALA A 100 -5.18 0.11 8.87
C ALA A 100 -3.99 1.06 8.74
N ILE A 101 -2.91 0.72 9.43
CA ILE A 101 -1.62 1.43 9.37
C ILE A 101 -0.59 0.42 8.89
N ASP A 102 0.13 0.75 7.82
CA ASP A 102 1.15 -0.10 7.23
C ASP A 102 2.31 0.73 6.66
N GLU A 103 3.41 0.08 6.32
CA GLU A 103 4.61 0.71 5.76
C GLU A 103 4.83 0.31 4.31
N ILE A 104 5.20 1.28 3.49
CA ILE A 104 5.59 1.05 2.10
C ILE A 104 7.05 1.46 1.91
N SER A 105 7.88 0.53 1.45
CA SER A 105 9.24 0.85 1.02
C SER A 105 9.22 1.56 -0.34
N ILE A 106 9.78 2.77 -0.42
CA ILE A 106 9.78 3.59 -1.63
C ILE A 106 11.14 3.65 -2.33
N GLY A 107 12.14 2.96 -1.85
CA GLY A 107 13.46 2.97 -2.47
C GLY A 107 14.51 2.13 -1.74
N LYS A 108 15.71 2.14 -2.28
CA LYS A 108 16.89 1.56 -1.61
C LYS A 108 17.23 2.37 -0.36
N HIS A 109 17.96 1.74 0.58
CA HIS A 109 18.43 2.38 1.81
C HIS A 109 17.34 2.77 2.82
N HIS A 110 16.36 1.88 3.05
CA HIS A 110 15.37 2.01 4.14
C HIS A 110 14.53 3.30 4.08
N LYS A 111 14.17 3.74 2.88
CA LYS A 111 13.19 4.81 2.71
C LYS A 111 11.78 4.22 2.76
N TYR A 112 11.02 4.63 3.76
CA TYR A 112 9.66 4.15 4.00
C TYR A 112 8.67 5.31 4.04
N LEU A 113 7.43 5.00 3.72
CA LEU A 113 6.27 5.83 4.01
C LEU A 113 5.32 5.03 4.89
N THR A 114 4.79 5.68 5.92
CA THR A 114 3.69 5.14 6.71
C THR A 114 2.38 5.54 6.04
N VAL A 115 1.52 4.58 5.79
CA VAL A 115 0.23 4.78 5.10
C VAL A 115 -0.90 4.42 6.04
N VAL A 116 -1.92 5.28 6.12
CA VAL A 116 -3.16 4.99 6.83
C VAL A 116 -4.29 4.84 5.83
N LEU A 117 -4.98 3.71 5.91
CA LEU A 117 -6.10 3.33 5.06
C LEU A 117 -7.41 3.36 5.85
N ASP A 118 -8.46 3.86 5.25
CA ASP A 118 -9.81 3.60 5.68
C ASP A 118 -10.24 2.20 5.20
N LEU A 119 -10.52 1.29 6.13
CA LEU A 119 -10.87 -0.09 5.79
C LEU A 119 -12.28 -0.24 5.19
N ARG A 120 -13.14 0.76 5.29
CA ARG A 120 -14.46 0.72 4.66
C ARG A 120 -14.41 1.10 3.19
N SER A 121 -13.71 2.18 2.86
CA SER A 121 -13.65 2.70 1.49
C SER A 121 -12.41 2.22 0.71
N GLY A 122 -11.39 1.69 1.41
CA GLY A 122 -10.08 1.41 0.83
C GLY A 122 -9.26 2.65 0.49
N ALA A 123 -9.71 3.83 0.92
CA ALA A 123 -9.03 5.09 0.60
C ALA A 123 -7.82 5.32 1.51
N VAL A 124 -6.74 5.83 0.93
CA VAL A 124 -5.60 6.35 1.71
C VAL A 124 -6.00 7.69 2.33
N VAL A 125 -6.00 7.79 3.65
CA VAL A 125 -6.40 8.98 4.41
C VAL A 125 -5.22 9.75 4.99
N HIS A 126 -4.05 9.12 5.06
CA HIS A 126 -2.81 9.77 5.46
C HIS A 126 -1.60 9.05 4.86
N VAL A 127 -0.57 9.83 4.56
CA VAL A 127 0.77 9.34 4.20
C VAL A 127 1.78 10.16 4.99
N GLY A 128 2.55 9.49 5.85
CA GLY A 128 3.64 10.09 6.63
C GLY A 128 5.00 9.67 6.07
N ASP A 129 6.01 10.51 6.24
CA ASP A 129 7.38 10.19 5.86
C ASP A 129 8.06 9.38 6.97
N GLY A 130 8.72 8.30 6.62
CA GLY A 130 9.34 7.39 7.58
C GLY A 130 8.48 6.19 7.99
N ARG A 131 8.93 5.49 9.03
CA ARG A 131 8.29 4.28 9.62
C ARG A 131 8.14 4.35 11.15
N GLY A 132 8.29 5.53 11.71
CA GLY A 132 8.17 5.76 13.15
C GLY A 132 6.79 6.24 13.57
N ALA A 133 6.55 6.30 14.87
CA ALA A 133 5.34 6.89 15.43
C ALA A 133 5.16 8.36 15.02
N ASP A 134 6.25 9.09 14.82
CA ASP A 134 6.32 10.47 14.37
C ASP A 134 5.68 10.70 12.99
N ALA A 135 5.76 9.71 12.09
CA ALA A 135 5.08 9.75 10.80
C ALA A 135 3.55 9.84 10.92
N LEU A 136 2.98 9.43 12.06
CA LEU A 136 1.55 9.48 12.36
C LEU A 136 1.11 10.76 13.10
N ASP A 137 2.01 11.58 13.60
CA ASP A 137 1.67 12.79 14.37
C ASP A 137 0.70 13.74 13.66
N PRO A 138 0.88 14.05 12.36
CA PRO A 138 -0.06 14.90 11.65
C PRO A 138 -1.45 14.26 11.52
N PHE A 139 -1.51 12.93 11.41
CA PHE A 139 -2.77 12.18 11.37
C PHE A 139 -3.49 12.25 12.72
N TRP A 140 -2.80 11.97 13.84
CA TRP A 140 -3.39 12.04 15.18
C TRP A 140 -3.90 13.44 15.52
N LYS A 141 -3.17 14.50 15.13
CA LYS A 141 -3.63 15.89 15.27
C LYS A 141 -4.96 16.16 14.53
N ARG A 142 -5.11 15.57 13.32
CA ARG A 142 -6.36 15.68 12.55
C ARG A 142 -7.49 14.90 13.21
N ILE A 143 -7.25 13.65 13.65
CA ILE A 143 -8.22 12.82 14.36
C ILE A 143 -8.75 13.55 15.60
N LYS A 144 -7.86 14.11 16.43
CA LYS A 144 -8.23 14.88 17.63
C LYS A 144 -9.04 16.14 17.27
N ARG A 145 -8.64 16.89 16.26
CA ARG A 145 -9.34 18.11 15.81
C ARG A 145 -10.77 17.82 15.37
N HIS A 146 -11.00 16.74 14.65
CA HIS A 146 -12.32 16.36 14.14
C HIS A 146 -13.11 15.47 15.12
N LYS A 147 -12.55 15.19 16.31
CA LYS A 147 -13.16 14.32 17.34
C LYS A 147 -13.61 12.97 16.80
N VAL A 148 -12.81 12.40 15.89
CA VAL A 148 -13.08 11.09 15.28
C VAL A 148 -12.93 10.00 16.33
N LYS A 149 -13.87 9.05 16.34
CA LYS A 149 -13.84 7.89 17.24
C LYS A 149 -13.52 6.65 16.43
N LEU A 150 -12.28 6.20 16.49
CA LEU A 150 -11.87 4.95 15.89
C LEU A 150 -12.32 3.78 16.76
N ARG A 151 -12.97 2.81 16.17
CA ARG A 151 -13.41 1.58 16.84
C ARG A 151 -12.30 0.54 16.85
N ALA A 152 -11.62 0.33 15.71
CA ALA A 152 -10.50 -0.59 15.61
C ALA A 152 -9.42 -0.08 14.67
N ILE A 153 -8.19 -0.46 14.95
CA ILE A 153 -6.98 -0.08 14.22
C ILE A 153 -6.19 -1.35 13.92
N ALA A 154 -6.10 -1.69 12.63
CA ALA A 154 -5.28 -2.81 12.17
C ALA A 154 -3.83 -2.31 11.98
N ILE A 155 -2.88 -2.98 12.60
CA ILE A 155 -1.44 -2.67 12.53
C ILE A 155 -0.62 -3.96 12.44
N ASP A 156 0.64 -3.82 12.06
CA ASP A 156 1.62 -4.87 12.31
C ASP A 156 1.96 -4.96 13.81
N MET A 157 2.78 -5.91 14.20
CA MET A 157 3.21 -6.09 15.60
C MET A 157 4.37 -5.16 15.99
N SER A 158 4.50 -4.00 15.35
CA SER A 158 5.53 -3.00 15.66
C SER A 158 5.28 -2.35 17.02
N PRO A 159 6.21 -2.42 17.96
CA PRO A 159 6.04 -1.78 19.27
C PRO A 159 5.81 -0.26 19.19
N SER A 160 6.39 0.41 18.19
CA SER A 160 6.23 1.86 17.98
C SER A 160 4.81 2.22 17.58
N TYR A 161 4.16 1.44 16.71
CA TYR A 161 2.77 1.68 16.33
C TYR A 161 1.80 1.32 17.45
N ILE A 162 2.06 0.22 18.19
CA ILE A 162 1.26 -0.14 19.36
C ILE A 162 1.27 1.01 20.38
N ALA A 163 2.46 1.53 20.71
CA ALA A 163 2.61 2.65 21.64
C ALA A 163 1.87 3.90 21.14
N ALA A 164 2.03 4.25 19.86
CA ALA A 164 1.37 5.41 19.25
C ALA A 164 -0.16 5.30 19.29
N VAL A 165 -0.72 4.11 19.05
CA VAL A 165 -2.17 3.87 19.13
C VAL A 165 -2.66 3.99 20.57
N LEU A 166 -1.99 3.35 21.53
CA LEU A 166 -2.37 3.40 22.95
C LEU A 166 -2.31 4.82 23.52
N GLU A 167 -1.33 5.63 23.11
CA GLU A 167 -1.18 7.01 23.55
C GLU A 167 -2.27 7.93 22.94
N ASN A 168 -2.58 7.75 21.66
CA ASN A 168 -3.44 8.68 20.94
C ASN A 168 -4.91 8.26 20.88
N HIS A 169 -5.20 6.96 20.95
CA HIS A 169 -6.56 6.39 20.83
C HIS A 169 -6.74 5.11 21.67
N PRO A 170 -6.57 5.17 23.03
CA PRO A 170 -6.56 3.99 23.90
C PRO A 170 -7.88 3.21 23.92
N ALA A 171 -8.99 3.83 23.48
CA ALA A 171 -10.30 3.19 23.40
C ALA A 171 -10.49 2.33 22.13
N ALA A 172 -9.59 2.43 21.15
CA ALA A 172 -9.69 1.65 19.92
C ALA A 172 -9.16 0.23 20.14
N GLU A 173 -9.83 -0.76 19.55
CA GLU A 173 -9.35 -2.14 19.54
C GLU A 173 -8.15 -2.26 18.57
N ILE A 174 -7.02 -2.76 19.06
CA ILE A 174 -5.86 -3.06 18.21
C ILE A 174 -6.08 -4.44 17.61
N VAL A 175 -5.99 -4.52 16.29
CA VAL A 175 -6.08 -5.77 15.52
C VAL A 175 -4.75 -5.98 14.79
N PHE A 176 -4.09 -7.10 15.06
CA PHE A 176 -2.86 -7.43 14.35
C PHE A 176 -3.15 -8.02 12.97
N ASP A 177 -2.42 -7.54 11.96
CA ASP A 177 -2.51 -8.08 10.61
C ASP A 177 -2.04 -9.55 10.60
N HIS A 178 -2.98 -10.43 10.24
CA HIS A 178 -2.73 -11.87 10.18
C HIS A 178 -1.58 -12.24 9.24
N PHE A 179 -1.36 -11.48 8.17
CA PHE A 179 -0.24 -11.71 7.26
C PHE A 179 1.11 -11.60 7.99
N HIS A 180 1.28 -10.58 8.82
CA HIS A 180 2.51 -10.38 9.58
C HIS A 180 2.68 -11.44 10.68
N VAL A 181 1.60 -11.90 11.32
CA VAL A 181 1.64 -13.01 12.27
C VAL A 181 2.10 -14.30 11.60
N ILE A 182 1.47 -14.66 10.47
CA ILE A 182 1.84 -15.87 9.71
C ILE A 182 3.26 -15.76 9.13
N LYS A 183 3.68 -14.58 8.66
CA LYS A 183 5.05 -14.36 8.21
C LYS A 183 6.06 -14.62 9.30
N MET A 184 5.85 -14.06 10.50
CA MET A 184 6.72 -14.28 11.66
C MET A 184 6.80 -15.77 12.01
N TYR A 185 5.67 -16.48 11.98
CA TYR A 185 5.65 -17.93 12.21
C TYR A 185 6.45 -18.68 11.14
N ASN A 186 6.27 -18.33 9.87
CA ASN A 186 7.02 -18.93 8.76
C ASN A 186 8.52 -18.69 8.87
N ASP A 187 8.95 -17.54 9.35
CA ASP A 187 10.35 -17.23 9.60
C ASP A 187 10.91 -18.14 10.70
N LYS A 188 10.18 -18.33 11.81
CA LYS A 188 10.55 -19.26 12.90
C LYS A 188 10.55 -20.71 12.45
N LEU A 189 9.59 -21.13 11.65
CA LEU A 189 9.57 -22.47 11.07
C LEU A 189 10.78 -22.71 10.14
N SER A 190 11.19 -21.68 9.41
CA SER A 190 12.39 -21.73 8.57
C SER A 190 13.68 -21.80 9.40
N ASP A 191 13.73 -21.11 10.53
CA ASP A 191 14.85 -21.21 11.49
C ASP A 191 14.94 -22.60 12.08
N LEU A 192 13.84 -23.13 12.64
CA LEU A 192 13.78 -24.49 13.18
C LEU A 192 14.26 -25.53 12.16
N ARG A 193 13.78 -25.46 10.91
CA ARG A 193 14.26 -26.35 9.83
C ARG A 193 15.76 -26.22 9.61
N ARG A 194 16.32 -25.01 9.73
CA ARG A 194 17.76 -24.75 9.54
C ARG A 194 18.57 -25.36 10.68
N ASP A 195 18.11 -25.22 11.90
CA ASP A 195 18.75 -25.79 13.07
C ASP A 195 18.75 -27.31 13.02
N LEU A 196 17.61 -27.93 12.72
CA LEU A 196 17.50 -29.38 12.49
C LEU A 196 18.39 -29.88 11.35
N TYR A 197 18.58 -29.07 10.29
CA TYR A 197 19.51 -29.43 9.22
C TYR A 197 20.98 -29.43 9.70
N HIS A 198 21.37 -28.51 10.57
CA HIS A 198 22.72 -28.46 11.12
C HIS A 198 22.97 -29.59 12.12
N GLU A 199 21.98 -29.97 12.92
CA GLU A 199 22.04 -31.03 13.89
C GLU A 199 22.02 -32.45 13.23
N ALA A 200 21.43 -32.57 12.03
CA ALA A 200 21.30 -33.84 11.35
C ALA A 200 22.67 -34.45 11.02
N THR A 201 22.88 -35.68 11.43
CA THR A 201 24.12 -36.45 11.16
C THR A 201 24.03 -37.30 9.87
N GLY A 202 22.83 -37.71 9.50
CA GLY A 202 22.58 -38.57 8.35
C GLY A 202 22.43 -37.83 7.03
N PRO A 203 23.03 -38.31 5.92
CA PRO A 203 22.93 -37.69 4.61
C PRO A 203 21.48 -37.66 4.08
N LEU A 204 20.66 -38.68 4.40
CA LEU A 204 19.26 -38.75 4.02
C LEU A 204 18.42 -37.64 4.71
N GLN A 205 18.61 -37.47 6.03
CA GLN A 205 17.93 -36.41 6.80
C GLN A 205 18.28 -35.04 6.25
N LYS A 206 19.54 -34.75 5.97
CA LYS A 206 19.99 -33.49 5.36
C LYS A 206 19.33 -33.22 4.01
N LYS A 207 19.28 -34.27 3.15
CA LYS A 207 18.66 -34.17 1.82
C LYS A 207 17.16 -33.79 1.93
N VAL A 208 16.44 -34.48 2.81
CA VAL A 208 15.02 -34.25 3.06
C VAL A 208 14.79 -32.84 3.60
N LEU A 209 15.49 -32.42 4.65
CA LEU A 209 15.34 -31.09 5.26
C LEU A 209 15.68 -29.96 4.28
N LYS A 210 16.67 -30.14 3.40
CA LYS A 210 17.02 -29.15 2.37
C LYS A 210 15.91 -29.01 1.33
N GLY A 211 15.27 -30.08 0.91
CA GLY A 211 14.24 -30.09 -0.13
C GLY A 211 12.89 -29.53 0.33
N THR A 212 12.63 -29.48 1.63
CA THR A 212 11.31 -29.12 2.18
C THR A 212 11.10 -27.64 2.49
N ARG A 213 12.13 -26.80 2.34
CA ARG A 213 12.04 -25.36 2.71
C ARG A 213 10.77 -24.68 2.20
N TRP A 214 10.51 -24.79 0.90
CA TRP A 214 9.36 -24.11 0.28
C TRP A 214 8.04 -24.85 0.48
N LEU A 215 8.09 -26.16 0.74
CA LEU A 215 6.91 -26.98 0.99
C LEU A 215 6.30 -26.64 2.35
N LEU A 216 7.13 -26.48 3.38
CA LEU A 216 6.71 -26.08 4.73
C LEU A 216 5.98 -24.72 4.76
N LEU A 217 6.34 -23.81 3.86
CA LEU A 217 5.75 -22.47 3.78
C LEU A 217 4.45 -22.43 2.95
N LYS A 218 4.19 -23.45 2.13
CA LYS A 218 2.95 -23.56 1.37
C LYS A 218 1.79 -23.91 2.29
N ASN A 219 0.61 -23.42 1.91
CA ASN A 219 -0.65 -23.80 2.56
C ASN A 219 -1.04 -25.23 2.13
N ALA A 220 -1.63 -25.99 3.04
CA ALA A 220 -2.05 -27.38 2.77
C ALA A 220 -2.94 -27.47 1.52
N GLU A 221 -3.89 -26.55 1.35
CA GLU A 221 -4.82 -26.53 0.22
C GLU A 221 -4.09 -26.38 -1.15
N ARG A 222 -2.92 -25.71 -1.17
CA ARG A 222 -2.10 -25.58 -2.39
C ARG A 222 -1.28 -26.83 -2.69
N LEU A 223 -1.04 -27.67 -1.71
CA LEU A 223 -0.32 -28.92 -1.86
C LEU A 223 -1.23 -30.05 -2.38
N ASP A 224 -2.53 -29.98 -2.11
CA ASP A 224 -3.51 -30.96 -2.59
C ASP A 224 -3.56 -31.06 -4.13
N SER A 225 -3.29 -29.95 -4.82
CA SER A 225 -3.15 -29.93 -6.30
C SER A 225 -1.83 -30.45 -6.83
N ARG A 226 -0.88 -30.86 -5.96
CA ARG A 226 0.49 -31.27 -6.31
C ARG A 226 0.91 -32.53 -5.53
N PRO A 227 0.43 -33.72 -5.91
CA PRO A 227 0.62 -34.95 -5.14
C PRO A 227 2.09 -35.31 -4.83
N SER A 228 3.01 -35.02 -5.74
CA SER A 228 4.46 -35.30 -5.55
C SER A 228 5.07 -34.39 -4.46
N GLU A 229 4.69 -33.13 -4.41
CA GLU A 229 5.15 -32.19 -3.38
C GLU A 229 4.55 -32.55 -2.01
N LYS A 230 3.27 -32.93 -1.98
CA LYS A 230 2.57 -33.39 -0.77
C LYS A 230 3.24 -34.63 -0.17
N LYS A 231 3.51 -35.64 -1.00
CA LYS A 231 4.21 -36.86 -0.56
C LYS A 231 5.58 -36.54 0.03
N LEU A 232 6.36 -35.69 -0.62
CA LEU A 232 7.69 -35.29 -0.13
C LEU A 232 7.62 -34.57 1.22
N LEU A 233 6.63 -33.71 1.41
CA LEU A 233 6.39 -33.05 2.69
C LEU A 233 6.00 -34.08 3.77
N GLU A 234 5.06 -34.98 3.49
CA GLU A 234 4.63 -36.01 4.43
C GLU A 234 5.79 -36.90 4.88
N GLU A 235 6.67 -37.32 3.96
CA GLU A 235 7.87 -38.07 4.28
C GLU A 235 8.80 -37.29 5.20
N ALA A 236 8.98 -35.97 4.94
CA ALA A 236 9.81 -35.11 5.79
C ALA A 236 9.24 -34.92 7.20
N LEU A 237 7.93 -34.76 7.31
CA LEU A 237 7.25 -34.61 8.60
C LEU A 237 7.31 -35.90 9.43
N LYS A 238 7.22 -37.09 8.80
CA LYS A 238 7.37 -38.38 9.49
C LYS A 238 8.77 -38.59 10.06
N LEU A 239 9.80 -38.02 9.42
CA LEU A 239 11.19 -38.15 9.85
C LEU A 239 11.61 -37.14 10.92
N ASN A 240 10.77 -36.13 11.22
CA ASN A 240 11.14 -35.02 12.08
C ASN A 240 9.93 -34.51 12.88
N GLU A 241 9.76 -35.06 14.08
CA GLU A 241 8.65 -34.73 14.97
C GLU A 241 8.54 -33.22 15.31
N PRO A 242 9.63 -32.51 15.71
CA PRO A 242 9.56 -31.07 15.97
C PRO A 242 9.11 -30.27 14.74
N LEU A 243 9.55 -30.65 13.54
CA LEU A 243 9.16 -30.01 12.29
C LEU A 243 7.70 -30.28 11.96
N ALA A 244 7.22 -31.50 12.21
CA ALA A 244 5.83 -31.87 12.03
C ALA A 244 4.92 -31.06 12.95
N LEU A 245 5.25 -30.99 14.23
CA LEU A 245 4.50 -30.22 15.22
C LEU A 245 4.41 -28.75 14.78
N ALA A 246 5.54 -28.13 14.47
CA ALA A 246 5.57 -26.73 14.04
C ALA A 246 4.79 -26.49 12.73
N TYR A 247 4.84 -27.43 11.76
CA TYR A 247 4.05 -27.32 10.54
C TYR A 247 2.54 -27.38 10.81
N TYR A 248 2.07 -28.33 11.62
CA TYR A 248 0.65 -28.46 11.93
C TYR A 248 0.15 -27.27 12.79
N MET A 249 0.96 -26.79 13.72
CA MET A 249 0.63 -25.57 14.46
C MET A 249 0.47 -24.33 13.54
N LYS A 250 1.29 -24.22 12.48
CA LYS A 250 1.10 -23.18 11.46
C LYS A 250 -0.25 -23.31 10.77
N GLU A 251 -0.63 -24.50 10.36
CA GLU A 251 -1.93 -24.74 9.70
C GLU A 251 -3.09 -24.48 10.68
N TYR A 252 -2.93 -24.84 11.95
CA TYR A 252 -3.92 -24.57 13.01
C TYR A 252 -4.08 -23.07 13.26
N LEU A 253 -2.95 -22.34 13.38
CA LEU A 253 -2.95 -20.89 13.54
C LEU A 253 -3.74 -20.18 12.42
N ARG A 254 -3.67 -20.68 11.18
CA ARG A 254 -4.44 -20.13 10.06
C ARG A 254 -5.95 -20.33 10.18
N LEU A 255 -6.41 -21.34 10.93
CA LEU A 255 -7.83 -21.61 11.14
C LEU A 255 -8.47 -20.53 12.02
N ILE A 256 -7.74 -19.88 12.90
CA ILE A 256 -8.24 -18.83 13.78
C ILE A 256 -8.95 -17.73 12.98
N TRP A 257 -8.33 -17.26 11.89
CA TRP A 257 -8.91 -16.21 11.04
C TRP A 257 -10.03 -16.69 10.10
N LYS A 258 -10.29 -18.00 10.05
CA LYS A 258 -11.39 -18.57 9.28
C LYS A 258 -12.66 -18.76 10.14
N GLN A 259 -12.57 -18.51 11.43
CA GLN A 259 -13.71 -18.67 12.34
C GLN A 259 -14.72 -17.56 12.13
N PRO A 260 -16.03 -17.86 12.29
CA PRO A 260 -17.12 -16.91 12.03
C PRO A 260 -17.21 -15.81 13.08
N ASN A 261 -16.69 -16.04 14.29
CA ASN A 261 -16.74 -15.10 15.41
C ASN A 261 -15.54 -15.24 16.35
N LYS A 262 -15.42 -14.29 17.27
CA LYS A 262 -14.27 -14.16 18.20
C LYS A 262 -14.25 -15.31 19.23
N GLU A 263 -15.42 -15.77 19.68
CA GLU A 263 -15.53 -16.86 20.66
C GLU A 263 -15.02 -18.18 20.08
N GLU A 264 -15.37 -18.49 18.83
CA GLU A 264 -14.87 -19.69 18.16
C GLU A 264 -13.39 -19.57 17.80
N ALA A 265 -12.92 -18.38 17.43
CA ALA A 265 -11.49 -18.14 17.23
C ALA A 265 -10.67 -18.34 18.52
N ALA A 266 -11.21 -17.91 19.67
CA ALA A 266 -10.56 -18.11 20.96
C ALA A 266 -10.44 -19.60 21.32
N ARG A 267 -11.47 -20.40 21.07
CA ARG A 267 -11.43 -21.87 21.30
C ARG A 267 -10.37 -22.60 20.45
N CYS A 268 -9.94 -22.01 19.37
CA CYS A 268 -8.84 -22.56 18.57
C CYS A 268 -7.45 -22.31 19.22
N LEU A 269 -7.36 -21.45 20.25
CA LEU A 269 -6.11 -21.16 20.94
C LEU A 269 -5.93 -22.02 22.19
N ASP A 270 -7.02 -22.57 22.74
CA ASP A 270 -7.03 -23.51 23.85
C ASP A 270 -6.73 -24.95 23.37
#